data_e8e713c334db393da61e80bc7b1a62d4
#
_entry.id   e8e713c334db393da61e80bc7b1a62d4
#
_cell.length_a   1.000
_cell.length_b   1.000
_cell.length_c   1.000
_cell.angle_alpha   90.00
_cell.angle_beta   90.00
_cell.angle_gamma   90.00
#
_symmetry.space_group_name_H-M   'P 1'
#
loop_
_entity.id
_entity.type
_entity.pdbx_description
1 polymer ?
#
loop_
_entity_poly.entity_id
_entity_poly.type
_entity_poly.pdbx_seq_one_letter_code
_entity_poly.pdbx_strand_id
1 'polypeptide(L)'
;MRLGWLRFGLIAAMVALVGIVGVASASRAAEELHLYSLRQEQLIRPLLDAFTKETGIEVKLVSGKDDALLERLKAEGDNSPADVFMTVDAGRLHLAVEAGVLQPIKSETLDKLVPAQYREPSGLWYALSVRARPIMIAKDRVDPSAIKSYLDLADPRWKGKICVRSSGSVYNQSMLDAMIEHYGVEKTEEWAKGLVANFGREPAGGDRDQIKAVAAGECDIALSNSYYLGQLTNSDEESDRAAAAAVTVIWPDQDGFGVHVNVSGAGITKSASNKENAIKLLEFLVSDAAQEIYAGKVYEYPIRDGVPLSPTVEAWGKYKADTLEIAKLGTHNAEAMRIADRAGWR
;
A
#
# COMPACT_ATOMS: atom_id res chain seq x y z
N MET A 1 -19.44 -38.17 -100.18
CA MET A 1 -18.43 -39.27 -100.30
C MET A 1 -17.36 -39.05 -99.26
N ARG A 2 -17.13 -40.07 -98.38
CA ARG A 2 -16.01 -40.28 -97.44
C ARG A 2 -15.95 -39.32 -96.23
N LEU A 3 -16.42 -39.68 -95.09
CA LEU A 3 -15.90 -40.56 -94.00
C LEU A 3 -14.48 -40.18 -93.50
N GLY A 4 -14.42 -39.79 -92.27
CA GLY A 4 -13.16 -39.65 -91.52
C GLY A 4 -13.38 -39.40 -90.02
N TRP A 5 -13.28 -40.41 -89.28
CA TRP A 5 -13.45 -40.79 -87.90
C TRP A 5 -12.88 -39.84 -86.86
N LEU A 6 -13.72 -39.65 -85.81
CA LEU A 6 -13.42 -39.17 -84.51
C LEU A 6 -12.44 -40.09 -83.72
N ARG A 7 -11.56 -39.52 -82.97
CA ARG A 7 -10.98 -40.15 -81.75
C ARG A 7 -11.17 -39.23 -80.54
N PHE A 8 -11.95 -39.71 -79.59
CA PHE A 8 -12.12 -39.15 -78.28
C PHE A 8 -10.82 -39.30 -77.45
N GLY A 9 -10.35 -38.21 -76.83
CA GLY A 9 -9.39 -38.24 -75.77
C GLY A 9 -10.03 -37.65 -74.51
N LEU A 10 -10.38 -38.50 -73.54
CA LEU A 10 -10.77 -38.10 -72.19
C LEU A 10 -9.54 -37.57 -71.44
N ILE A 11 -9.54 -36.31 -71.09
CA ILE A 11 -8.60 -35.77 -70.11
C ILE A 11 -9.40 -35.65 -68.80
N ALA A 12 -9.07 -36.52 -67.84
CA ALA A 12 -9.59 -36.46 -66.48
C ALA A 12 -8.89 -35.31 -65.74
N ALA A 13 -9.63 -34.24 -65.46
CA ALA A 13 -9.20 -33.15 -64.62
C ALA A 13 -9.34 -33.58 -63.15
N MET A 14 -8.20 -33.89 -62.52
CA MET A 14 -8.11 -34.16 -61.08
C MET A 14 -8.10 -32.79 -60.35
N VAL A 15 -9.24 -32.38 -59.81
CA VAL A 15 -9.35 -31.20 -58.93
C VAL A 15 -8.81 -31.58 -57.56
N ALA A 16 -7.59 -31.15 -57.24
CA ALA A 16 -7.01 -31.23 -55.89
C ALA A 16 -7.68 -30.20 -55.01
N LEU A 17 -8.58 -30.65 -54.13
CA LEU A 17 -9.14 -29.84 -53.08
C LEU A 17 -8.07 -29.66 -51.98
N VAL A 18 -7.32 -28.55 -52.02
CA VAL A 18 -6.46 -28.12 -50.92
C VAL A 18 -7.38 -27.55 -49.84
N GLY A 19 -7.68 -28.39 -48.86
CA GLY A 19 -8.36 -27.96 -47.64
C GLY A 19 -7.45 -27.00 -46.83
N ILE A 20 -7.70 -25.70 -46.93
CA ILE A 20 -7.15 -24.72 -46.04
C ILE A 20 -7.80 -24.92 -44.67
N VAL A 21 -7.12 -25.68 -43.79
CA VAL A 21 -7.46 -25.69 -42.38
C VAL A 21 -7.05 -24.32 -41.84
N GLY A 22 -7.97 -23.38 -41.88
CA GLY A 22 -7.85 -22.12 -41.18
C GLY A 22 -7.80 -22.41 -39.68
N VAL A 23 -6.61 -22.40 -39.10
CA VAL A 23 -6.46 -22.28 -37.67
C VAL A 23 -7.00 -20.90 -37.29
N ALA A 24 -8.28 -20.87 -36.94
CA ALA A 24 -8.87 -19.73 -36.27
C ALA A 24 -8.13 -19.60 -34.93
N SER A 25 -7.13 -18.78 -34.91
CA SER A 25 -6.61 -18.23 -33.66
C SER A 25 -7.79 -17.47 -33.05
N ALA A 26 -8.54 -18.15 -32.19
CA ALA A 26 -9.49 -17.46 -31.32
C ALA A 26 -8.65 -16.43 -30.56
N SER A 27 -8.75 -15.16 -30.96
CA SER A 27 -8.27 -14.05 -30.15
C SER A 27 -9.03 -14.17 -28.84
N ARG A 28 -8.39 -14.79 -27.83
CA ARG A 28 -8.91 -14.80 -26.48
C ARG A 28 -8.99 -13.33 -26.09
N ALA A 29 -10.20 -12.80 -25.91
CA ALA A 29 -10.36 -11.47 -25.36
C ALA A 29 -9.46 -11.40 -24.13
N ALA A 30 -8.63 -10.37 -24.03
CA ALA A 30 -7.76 -10.20 -22.87
C ALA A 30 -8.64 -10.26 -21.63
N GLU A 31 -8.29 -11.15 -20.70
CA GLU A 31 -9.01 -11.22 -19.42
C GLU A 31 -8.78 -9.91 -18.69
N GLU A 32 -9.83 -9.25 -18.25
CA GLU A 32 -9.76 -7.96 -17.56
C GLU A 32 -10.05 -8.14 -16.08
N LEU A 33 -9.41 -7.33 -15.24
CA LEU A 33 -9.59 -7.25 -13.80
C LEU A 33 -9.75 -5.79 -13.39
N HIS A 34 -10.76 -5.47 -12.60
CA HIS A 34 -11.02 -4.11 -12.13
C HIS A 34 -10.49 -3.93 -10.70
N LEU A 35 -9.53 -3.02 -10.55
CA LEU A 35 -8.90 -2.69 -9.27
C LEU A 35 -9.29 -1.27 -8.81
N TYR A 36 -9.99 -1.16 -7.69
CA TYR A 36 -10.17 0.10 -6.98
C TYR A 36 -9.04 0.27 -5.96
N SER A 37 -8.19 1.29 -6.13
CA SER A 37 -6.99 1.46 -5.33
C SER A 37 -6.87 2.87 -4.75
N LEU A 38 -6.65 2.95 -3.44
CA LEU A 38 -6.28 4.18 -2.73
C LEU A 38 -4.76 4.44 -2.77
N ARG A 39 -4.00 3.56 -3.42
CA ARG A 39 -2.56 3.73 -3.59
C ARG A 39 -2.27 4.69 -4.74
N GLN A 40 -1.27 5.55 -4.58
CA GLN A 40 -0.79 6.41 -5.66
C GLN A 40 -0.40 5.57 -6.87
N GLU A 41 -0.86 5.95 -8.06
CA GLU A 41 -0.70 5.17 -9.27
C GLU A 41 0.77 4.85 -9.60
N GLN A 42 1.67 5.81 -9.44
CA GLN A 42 3.10 5.60 -9.70
C GLN A 42 3.74 4.53 -8.80
N LEU A 43 3.14 4.22 -7.64
CA LEU A 43 3.63 3.19 -6.72
C LEU A 43 3.06 1.80 -6.99
N ILE A 44 1.88 1.72 -7.60
CA ILE A 44 1.26 0.43 -7.92
C ILE A 44 1.47 0.01 -9.37
N ARG A 45 1.63 0.96 -10.29
CA ARG A 45 1.76 0.69 -11.72
C ARG A 45 2.87 -0.32 -12.07
N PRO A 46 4.10 -0.24 -11.50
CA PRO A 46 5.15 -1.21 -11.81
C PRO A 46 4.78 -2.66 -11.44
N LEU A 47 3.94 -2.84 -10.40
CA LEU A 47 3.45 -4.15 -9.97
C LEU A 47 2.37 -4.68 -10.92
N LEU A 48 1.45 -3.81 -11.33
CA LEU A 48 0.38 -4.18 -12.27
C LEU A 48 0.94 -4.50 -13.66
N ASP A 49 1.92 -3.75 -14.13
CA ASP A 49 2.59 -4.01 -15.41
C ASP A 49 3.34 -5.34 -15.40
N ALA A 50 4.01 -5.66 -14.26
CA ALA A 50 4.67 -6.94 -14.09
C ALA A 50 3.66 -8.10 -14.06
N PHE A 51 2.54 -7.95 -13.36
CA PHE A 51 1.45 -8.92 -13.33
C PHE A 51 0.87 -9.17 -14.72
N THR A 52 0.54 -8.09 -15.45
CA THR A 52 0.00 -8.19 -16.82
C THR A 52 1.01 -8.86 -17.76
N LYS A 53 2.30 -8.53 -17.63
CA LYS A 53 3.37 -9.15 -18.42
C LYS A 53 3.47 -10.67 -18.18
N GLU A 54 3.29 -11.10 -16.92
CA GLU A 54 3.41 -12.52 -16.53
C GLU A 54 2.16 -13.33 -16.93
N THR A 55 0.97 -12.74 -16.72
CA THR A 55 -0.29 -13.48 -16.80
C THR A 55 -1.09 -13.23 -18.08
N GLY A 56 -0.84 -12.12 -18.76
CA GLY A 56 -1.68 -11.62 -19.86
C GLY A 56 -2.99 -10.99 -19.41
N ILE A 57 -3.26 -10.89 -18.09
CA ILE A 57 -4.49 -10.29 -17.54
C ILE A 57 -4.30 -8.78 -17.46
N GLU A 58 -5.17 -8.02 -18.08
CA GLU A 58 -5.18 -6.55 -17.99
C GLU A 58 -5.82 -6.07 -16.69
N VAL A 59 -5.18 -5.12 -16.01
CA VAL A 59 -5.76 -4.50 -14.80
C VAL A 59 -6.27 -3.11 -15.11
N LYS A 60 -7.58 -2.93 -15.02
CA LYS A 60 -8.26 -1.64 -15.13
C LYS A 60 -8.25 -0.95 -13.79
N LEU A 61 -7.31 -0.04 -13.63
CA LEU A 61 -7.10 0.69 -12.37
C LEU A 61 -8.03 1.89 -12.26
N VAL A 62 -8.77 1.97 -11.17
CA VAL A 62 -9.47 3.17 -10.72
C VAL A 62 -8.77 3.67 -9.46
N SER A 63 -8.06 4.79 -9.58
CA SER A 63 -7.38 5.42 -8.46
C SER A 63 -8.30 6.43 -7.77
N GLY A 64 -8.24 6.48 -6.45
CA GLY A 64 -8.98 7.43 -5.62
C GLY A 64 -8.13 7.96 -4.48
N LYS A 65 -8.66 9.00 -3.81
CA LYS A 65 -8.09 9.57 -2.60
C LYS A 65 -9.05 9.38 -1.44
N ASP A 66 -8.49 9.29 -0.25
CA ASP A 66 -9.24 9.17 1.00
C ASP A 66 -10.26 8.02 0.95
N ASP A 67 -11.47 8.23 1.46
CA ASP A 67 -12.50 7.19 1.54
C ASP A 67 -13.43 7.13 0.31
N ALA A 68 -13.18 7.97 -0.70
CA ALA A 68 -14.09 8.12 -1.84
C ALA A 68 -14.35 6.80 -2.61
N LEU A 69 -13.34 5.93 -2.73
CA LEU A 69 -13.53 4.64 -3.41
C LEU A 69 -14.30 3.64 -2.55
N LEU A 70 -14.18 3.68 -1.22
CA LEU A 70 -14.99 2.85 -0.33
C LEU A 70 -16.46 3.29 -0.40
N GLU A 71 -16.73 4.59 -0.32
CA GLU A 71 -18.09 5.13 -0.45
C GLU A 71 -18.68 4.82 -1.84
N ARG A 72 -17.88 4.92 -2.88
CA ARG A 72 -18.27 4.52 -4.23
C ARG A 72 -18.64 3.04 -4.29
N LEU A 73 -17.79 2.16 -3.75
CA LEU A 73 -18.03 0.72 -3.71
C LEU A 73 -19.33 0.37 -2.94
N LYS A 74 -19.58 1.06 -1.82
CA LYS A 74 -20.83 0.94 -1.06
C LYS A 74 -22.05 1.37 -1.87
N ALA A 75 -21.95 2.51 -2.57
CA ALA A 75 -23.04 3.05 -3.38
C ALA A 75 -23.35 2.18 -4.61
N GLU A 76 -22.34 1.60 -5.24
CA GLU A 76 -22.49 0.69 -6.37
C GLU A 76 -23.07 -0.68 -5.96
N GLY A 77 -22.80 -1.12 -4.72
CA GLY A 77 -23.29 -2.39 -4.16
C GLY A 77 -22.94 -3.58 -5.04
N ASP A 78 -23.93 -4.44 -5.30
CA ASP A 78 -23.75 -5.64 -6.12
C ASP A 78 -23.50 -5.34 -7.62
N ASN A 79 -23.70 -4.10 -8.06
CA ASN A 79 -23.42 -3.65 -9.42
C ASN A 79 -22.04 -3.05 -9.59
N SER A 80 -21.21 -3.04 -8.55
CA SER A 80 -19.85 -2.52 -8.67
C SER A 80 -19.03 -3.35 -9.65
N PRO A 81 -18.32 -2.72 -10.58
CA PRO A 81 -17.41 -3.43 -11.47
C PRO A 81 -16.10 -3.85 -10.78
N ALA A 82 -15.83 -3.36 -9.57
CA ALA A 82 -14.59 -3.63 -8.87
C ALA A 82 -14.48 -5.11 -8.46
N ASP A 83 -13.42 -5.78 -8.88
CA ASP A 83 -13.07 -7.14 -8.44
C ASP A 83 -12.21 -7.10 -7.17
N VAL A 84 -11.30 -6.12 -7.09
CA VAL A 84 -10.36 -5.94 -5.97
C VAL A 84 -10.47 -4.53 -5.41
N PHE A 85 -10.52 -4.44 -4.09
CA PHE A 85 -10.36 -3.19 -3.34
C PHE A 85 -9.02 -3.21 -2.62
N MET A 86 -8.16 -2.23 -2.91
CA MET A 86 -6.83 -2.08 -2.34
C MET A 86 -6.72 -0.75 -1.62
N THR A 87 -6.14 -0.77 -0.43
CA THR A 87 -5.85 0.43 0.34
C THR A 87 -4.44 0.40 0.91
N VAL A 88 -3.99 1.56 1.37
CA VAL A 88 -2.66 1.76 1.94
C VAL A 88 -2.67 1.78 3.47
N ASP A 89 -3.73 1.25 4.10
CA ASP A 89 -3.91 1.37 5.54
C ASP A 89 -4.86 0.28 6.07
N ALA A 90 -4.46 -0.41 7.14
CA ALA A 90 -5.26 -1.48 7.73
C ALA A 90 -6.57 -0.97 8.34
N GLY A 91 -6.58 0.26 8.90
CA GLY A 91 -7.81 0.88 9.38
C GLY A 91 -8.84 1.08 8.27
N ARG A 92 -8.40 1.36 7.04
CA ARG A 92 -9.30 1.44 5.88
C ARG A 92 -9.79 0.08 5.41
N LEU A 93 -8.97 -0.98 5.56
CA LEU A 93 -9.43 -2.35 5.32
C LEU A 93 -10.48 -2.76 6.35
N HIS A 94 -10.29 -2.37 7.61
CA HIS A 94 -11.27 -2.58 8.68
C HIS A 94 -12.62 -1.94 8.33
N LEU A 95 -12.64 -0.68 7.88
CA LEU A 95 -13.88 -0.02 7.44
C LEU A 95 -14.54 -0.73 6.26
N ALA A 96 -13.77 -1.33 5.34
CA ALA A 96 -14.32 -2.12 4.24
C ALA A 96 -14.94 -3.44 4.74
N VAL A 97 -14.36 -4.05 5.80
CA VAL A 97 -14.95 -5.22 6.49
C VAL A 97 -16.26 -4.84 7.16
N GLU A 98 -16.29 -3.76 7.95
CA GLU A 98 -17.51 -3.27 8.61
C GLU A 98 -18.63 -2.93 7.60
N ALA A 99 -18.24 -2.31 6.47
CA ALA A 99 -19.18 -2.02 5.39
C ALA A 99 -19.70 -3.28 4.68
N GLY A 100 -19.12 -4.44 4.97
CA GLY A 100 -19.53 -5.71 4.40
C GLY A 100 -19.34 -5.81 2.87
N VAL A 101 -18.40 -5.07 2.28
CA VAL A 101 -18.16 -5.02 0.83
C VAL A 101 -17.15 -6.05 0.34
N LEU A 102 -16.50 -6.78 1.25
CA LEU A 102 -15.50 -7.81 0.94
C LEU A 102 -16.07 -9.21 1.10
N GLN A 103 -15.49 -10.19 0.42
CA GLN A 103 -15.79 -11.61 0.55
C GLN A 103 -14.55 -12.42 0.96
N PRO A 104 -14.73 -13.58 1.64
CA PRO A 104 -13.60 -14.43 2.02
C PRO A 104 -12.83 -14.95 0.82
N ILE A 105 -11.51 -14.92 0.95
CA ILE A 105 -10.56 -15.40 -0.04
C ILE A 105 -10.04 -16.77 0.45
N LYS A 106 -10.07 -17.75 -0.44
CA LYS A 106 -9.49 -19.08 -0.20
C LYS A 106 -8.27 -19.24 -1.10
N SER A 107 -7.09 -19.15 -0.55
CA SER A 107 -5.83 -19.35 -1.26
C SER A 107 -4.77 -19.91 -0.30
N GLU A 108 -4.31 -21.12 -0.57
CA GLU A 108 -3.22 -21.73 0.18
C GLU A 108 -1.91 -20.93 0.03
N THR A 109 -1.71 -20.30 -1.13
CA THR A 109 -0.55 -19.45 -1.40
C THR A 109 -0.54 -18.23 -0.48
N LEU A 110 -1.67 -17.50 -0.39
CA LEU A 110 -1.80 -16.34 0.49
C LEU A 110 -1.66 -16.75 1.96
N ASP A 111 -2.29 -17.84 2.37
CA ASP A 111 -2.21 -18.35 3.74
C ASP A 111 -0.80 -18.76 4.16
N LYS A 112 -0.01 -19.27 3.21
CA LYS A 112 1.38 -19.67 3.42
C LYS A 112 2.34 -18.49 3.43
N LEU A 113 2.15 -17.52 2.51
CA LEU A 113 3.11 -16.44 2.29
C LEU A 113 2.85 -15.21 3.15
N VAL A 114 1.61 -14.97 3.58
CA VAL A 114 1.26 -13.83 4.43
C VAL A 114 1.17 -14.27 5.89
N PRO A 115 2.04 -13.81 6.79
CA PRO A 115 1.97 -14.14 8.20
C PRO A 115 0.59 -13.81 8.81
N ALA A 116 0.13 -14.64 9.76
CA ALA A 116 -1.21 -14.48 10.35
C ALA A 116 -1.47 -13.10 10.96
N GLN A 117 -0.44 -12.46 11.52
CA GLN A 117 -0.50 -11.10 12.06
C GLN A 117 -0.77 -10.00 11.01
N TYR A 118 -0.58 -10.31 9.72
CA TYR A 118 -0.72 -9.36 8.61
C TYR A 118 -1.91 -9.69 7.69
N ARG A 119 -2.92 -10.35 8.22
CA ARG A 119 -4.16 -10.64 7.49
C ARG A 119 -5.37 -10.58 8.41
N GLU A 120 -6.53 -10.40 7.81
CA GLU A 120 -7.78 -10.48 8.55
C GLU A 120 -8.11 -11.95 8.87
N PRO A 121 -8.48 -12.30 10.13
CA PRO A 121 -8.62 -13.70 10.55
C PRO A 121 -9.63 -14.54 9.75
N SER A 122 -10.67 -13.91 9.17
CA SER A 122 -11.67 -14.60 8.33
C SER A 122 -11.28 -14.62 6.84
N GLY A 123 -10.08 -14.12 6.49
CA GLY A 123 -9.58 -14.11 5.11
C GLY A 123 -10.23 -13.06 4.21
N LEU A 124 -10.79 -11.99 4.75
CA LEU A 124 -11.43 -10.93 3.97
C LEU A 124 -10.42 -10.03 3.27
N TRP A 125 -9.21 -9.90 3.81
CA TRP A 125 -8.10 -9.19 3.17
C TRP A 125 -6.74 -9.73 3.61
N TYR A 126 -5.74 -9.48 2.78
CA TYR A 126 -4.34 -9.82 3.02
C TYR A 126 -3.47 -8.59 2.83
N ALA A 127 -2.46 -8.43 3.69
CA ALA A 127 -1.43 -7.43 3.50
C ALA A 127 -0.50 -7.81 2.34
N LEU A 128 0.02 -6.80 1.67
CA LEU A 128 0.87 -6.92 0.49
C LEU A 128 2.27 -6.36 0.71
N SER A 129 2.40 -5.40 1.61
CA SER A 129 3.67 -4.79 2.03
C SER A 129 3.51 -4.14 3.40
N VAL A 130 4.63 -3.93 4.09
CA VAL A 130 4.67 -3.30 5.41
C VAL A 130 5.42 -1.96 5.32
N ARG A 131 5.01 -0.99 6.10
CA ARG A 131 5.75 0.25 6.33
C ARG A 131 5.74 0.63 7.80
N ALA A 132 6.85 1.18 8.24
CA ALA A 132 6.97 1.75 9.57
C ALA A 132 6.69 3.26 9.54
N ARG A 133 6.27 3.80 10.68
CA ARG A 133 6.10 5.23 10.90
C ARG A 133 7.11 5.74 11.93
N PRO A 134 8.41 5.78 11.60
CA PRO A 134 9.44 6.24 12.50
C PRO A 134 9.31 7.74 12.79
N ILE A 135 10.15 8.19 13.72
CA ILE A 135 10.41 9.59 13.96
C ILE A 135 11.60 10.01 13.08
N MET A 136 11.43 11.08 12.33
CA MET A 136 12.45 11.69 11.49
C MET A 136 13.04 12.89 12.23
N ILE A 137 14.37 12.99 12.34
CA ILE A 137 15.05 14.07 13.04
C ILE A 137 16.10 14.73 12.15
N ALA A 138 16.34 16.02 12.39
CA ALA A 138 17.47 16.73 11.82
C ALA A 138 18.78 16.20 12.40
N LYS A 139 19.70 15.76 11.55
CA LYS A 139 20.96 15.13 11.96
C LYS A 139 21.87 16.05 12.79
N ASP A 140 21.80 17.34 12.54
CA ASP A 140 22.66 18.38 13.12
C ASP A 140 22.04 19.12 14.33
N ARG A 141 20.74 18.91 14.60
CA ARG A 141 20.00 19.68 15.62
C ARG A 141 19.37 18.83 16.73
N VAL A 142 19.23 17.53 16.52
CA VAL A 142 18.61 16.63 17.51
C VAL A 142 19.56 15.49 17.84
N ASP A 143 19.86 15.30 19.13
CA ASP A 143 20.55 14.10 19.60
C ASP A 143 19.62 12.89 19.47
N PRO A 144 19.99 11.85 18.70
CA PRO A 144 19.19 10.65 18.53
C PRO A 144 18.82 9.95 19.85
N SER A 145 19.68 10.05 20.88
CA SER A 145 19.44 9.44 22.18
C SER A 145 18.35 10.13 23.02
N ALA A 146 17.96 11.35 22.63
CA ALA A 146 16.97 12.15 23.34
C ALA A 146 15.52 11.68 23.12
N ILE A 147 15.30 10.80 22.13
CA ILE A 147 13.96 10.29 21.76
C ILE A 147 14.03 8.77 21.73
N LYS A 148 13.29 8.11 22.62
CA LYS A 148 13.20 6.64 22.70
C LYS A 148 11.80 6.11 22.43
N SER A 149 10.79 6.94 22.63
CA SER A 149 9.38 6.57 22.50
C SER A 149 8.59 7.65 21.77
N TYR A 150 7.45 7.29 21.19
CA TYR A 150 6.50 8.29 20.71
C TYR A 150 6.02 9.22 21.83
N LEU A 151 5.96 8.72 23.07
CA LEU A 151 5.54 9.52 24.22
C LEU A 151 6.48 10.70 24.48
N ASP A 152 7.76 10.59 24.13
CA ASP A 152 8.75 11.65 24.28
C ASP A 152 8.43 12.90 23.43
N LEU A 153 7.64 12.75 22.37
CA LEU A 153 7.24 13.87 21.51
C LEU A 153 6.29 14.86 22.21
N ALA A 154 5.66 14.46 23.30
CA ALA A 154 4.82 15.33 24.13
C ALA A 154 5.63 16.17 25.17
N ASP A 155 6.94 15.93 25.31
CA ASP A 155 7.79 16.68 26.23
C ASP A 155 7.88 18.16 25.79
N PRO A 156 7.64 19.14 26.68
CA PRO A 156 7.70 20.57 26.36
C PRO A 156 9.04 21.07 25.80
N ARG A 157 10.16 20.32 25.98
CA ARG A 157 11.46 20.64 25.36
C ARG A 157 11.40 20.72 23.84
N TRP A 158 10.39 20.10 23.21
CA TRP A 158 10.19 20.10 21.78
C TRP A 158 9.26 21.21 21.28
N LYS A 159 8.90 22.16 22.14
CA LYS A 159 8.00 23.27 21.76
C LYS A 159 8.48 23.99 20.52
N GLY A 160 7.61 24.07 19.51
CA GLY A 160 7.90 24.72 18.23
C GLY A 160 8.84 23.93 17.31
N LYS A 161 9.07 22.62 17.58
CA LYS A 161 10.08 21.83 16.86
C LYS A 161 9.52 20.66 16.06
N ILE A 162 8.23 20.38 16.16
CA ILE A 162 7.62 19.19 15.53
C ILE A 162 6.76 19.58 14.35
N CYS A 163 7.00 18.96 13.19
CA CYS A 163 6.17 19.05 12.01
C CYS A 163 5.40 17.73 11.76
N VAL A 164 4.10 17.86 11.54
CA VAL A 164 3.23 16.70 11.25
C VAL A 164 2.23 17.04 10.16
N ARG A 165 1.62 16.00 9.60
CA ARG A 165 0.44 16.13 8.73
C ARG A 165 -0.81 16.42 9.56
N SER A 166 -1.87 16.86 8.89
CA SER A 166 -3.21 16.95 9.43
C SER A 166 -3.66 15.63 10.08
N SER A 167 -4.49 15.71 11.12
CA SER A 167 -5.18 14.58 11.75
C SER A 167 -6.09 13.82 10.77
N GLY A 168 -6.55 14.47 9.69
CA GLY A 168 -7.27 13.82 8.59
C GLY A 168 -6.45 12.77 7.83
N SER A 169 -5.12 12.73 8.03
CA SER A 169 -4.28 11.69 7.44
C SER A 169 -4.58 10.31 8.05
N VAL A 170 -4.88 9.33 7.22
CA VAL A 170 -5.11 7.93 7.64
C VAL A 170 -3.94 7.38 8.47
N TYR A 171 -2.71 7.80 8.18
CA TYR A 171 -1.52 7.35 8.91
C TYR A 171 -1.47 7.86 10.35
N ASN A 172 -1.96 9.08 10.59
CA ASN A 172 -2.07 9.64 11.94
C ASN A 172 -3.24 9.00 12.70
N GLN A 173 -4.35 8.73 12.01
CA GLN A 173 -5.52 8.06 12.58
C GLN A 173 -5.16 6.65 13.06
N SER A 174 -4.52 5.84 12.20
CA SER A 174 -4.09 4.50 12.57
C SER A 174 -3.00 4.49 13.66
N MET A 175 -2.13 5.49 13.70
CA MET A 175 -1.16 5.63 14.79
C MET A 175 -1.85 5.96 16.12
N LEU A 176 -2.83 6.87 16.13
CA LEU A 176 -3.65 7.16 17.32
C LEU A 176 -4.45 5.94 17.77
N ASP A 177 -5.00 5.18 16.82
CA ASP A 177 -5.71 3.93 17.09
C ASP A 177 -4.80 2.91 17.80
N ALA A 178 -3.58 2.69 17.30
CA ALA A 178 -2.59 1.83 17.95
C ALA A 178 -2.19 2.35 19.35
N MET A 179 -2.08 3.66 19.51
CA MET A 179 -1.79 4.24 20.83
C MET A 179 -2.93 4.05 21.81
N ILE A 180 -4.19 4.08 21.37
CA ILE A 180 -5.35 3.77 22.22
C ILE A 180 -5.29 2.31 22.67
N GLU A 181 -4.95 1.38 21.78
CA GLU A 181 -4.78 -0.04 22.13
C GLU A 181 -3.70 -0.25 23.20
N HIS A 182 -2.57 0.45 23.09
CA HIS A 182 -1.45 0.29 24.00
C HIS A 182 -1.58 1.04 25.32
N TYR A 183 -2.13 2.25 25.29
CA TYR A 183 -2.08 3.18 26.42
C TYR A 183 -3.46 3.56 26.97
N GLY A 184 -4.53 3.25 26.23
CA GLY A 184 -5.87 3.69 26.54
C GLY A 184 -6.17 5.13 26.08
N VAL A 185 -7.45 5.49 26.10
CA VAL A 185 -7.96 6.77 25.59
C VAL A 185 -7.35 7.97 26.29
N GLU A 186 -7.36 7.98 27.63
CA GLU A 186 -6.94 9.14 28.45
C GLU A 186 -5.47 9.50 28.21
N LYS A 187 -4.57 8.51 28.25
CA LYS A 187 -3.14 8.73 28.04
C LYS A 187 -2.80 9.12 26.62
N THR A 188 -3.54 8.56 25.65
CA THR A 188 -3.37 8.93 24.23
C THR A 188 -3.82 10.37 23.98
N GLU A 189 -4.90 10.81 24.65
CA GLU A 189 -5.35 12.20 24.56
C GLU A 189 -4.39 13.18 25.21
N GLU A 190 -3.83 12.83 26.38
CA GLU A 190 -2.80 13.63 27.03
C GLU A 190 -1.56 13.78 26.15
N TRP A 191 -1.10 12.67 25.55
CA TRP A 191 0.01 12.68 24.60
C TRP A 191 -0.33 13.55 23.38
N ALA A 192 -1.49 13.43 22.79
CA ALA A 192 -1.89 14.20 21.60
C ALA A 192 -1.90 15.71 21.90
N LYS A 193 -2.38 16.12 23.07
CA LYS A 193 -2.33 17.52 23.54
C LYS A 193 -0.89 18.02 23.68
N GLY A 194 -0.01 17.21 24.27
CA GLY A 194 1.41 17.54 24.40
C GLY A 194 2.09 17.64 23.06
N LEU A 195 1.82 16.71 22.15
CA LEU A 195 2.34 16.74 20.78
C LEU A 195 1.91 18.02 20.04
N VAL A 196 0.62 18.37 20.09
CA VAL A 196 0.08 19.58 19.45
C VAL A 196 0.72 20.84 20.00
N ALA A 197 0.95 20.91 21.33
CA ALA A 197 1.63 22.04 21.96
C ALA A 197 3.08 22.24 21.48
N ASN A 198 3.68 21.21 20.88
CA ASN A 198 5.03 21.18 20.34
C ASN A 198 5.12 21.43 18.83
N PHE A 199 4.01 21.65 18.14
CA PHE A 199 4.04 21.92 16.70
C PHE A 199 4.82 23.20 16.39
N GLY A 200 5.70 23.11 15.41
CA GLY A 200 6.47 24.25 14.88
C GLY A 200 5.70 25.07 13.88
N ARG A 201 4.65 24.50 13.29
CA ARG A 201 3.75 25.14 12.33
C ARG A 201 2.39 24.43 12.33
N GLU A 202 1.40 25.05 11.74
CA GLU A 202 0.12 24.40 11.47
C GLU A 202 0.33 23.13 10.62
N PRO A 203 -0.35 22.01 10.95
CA PRO A 203 -0.25 20.77 10.18
C PRO A 203 -0.66 20.98 8.71
N ALA A 204 0.23 20.65 7.79
CA ALA A 204 0.01 20.86 6.36
C ALA A 204 0.82 19.88 5.51
N GLY A 205 0.38 19.64 4.27
CA GLY A 205 1.10 18.83 3.29
C GLY A 205 1.11 17.32 3.60
N GLY A 206 1.96 16.61 2.90
CA GLY A 206 2.17 15.17 3.04
C GLY A 206 3.44 14.82 3.85
N ASP A 207 3.74 13.54 3.95
CA ASP A 207 4.91 13.06 4.70
C ASP A 207 6.24 13.58 4.12
N ARG A 208 6.37 13.70 2.79
CA ARG A 208 7.55 14.30 2.15
C ARG A 208 7.74 15.76 2.55
N ASP A 209 6.64 16.50 2.69
CA ASP A 209 6.69 17.92 3.08
C ASP A 209 7.16 18.07 4.53
N GLN A 210 6.87 17.09 5.41
CA GLN A 210 7.40 17.07 6.78
C GLN A 210 8.91 16.84 6.78
N ILE A 211 9.41 15.89 5.98
CA ILE A 211 10.85 15.63 5.85
C ILE A 211 11.58 16.86 5.31
N LYS A 212 11.01 17.50 4.27
CA LYS A 212 11.57 18.74 3.68
C LYS A 212 11.55 19.91 4.67
N ALA A 213 10.51 20.03 5.48
CA ALA A 213 10.44 21.07 6.53
C ALA A 213 11.53 20.89 7.60
N VAL A 214 11.81 19.64 8.00
CA VAL A 214 12.94 19.35 8.90
C VAL A 214 14.27 19.73 8.24
N ALA A 215 14.49 19.35 6.99
CA ALA A 215 15.70 19.71 6.25
C ALA A 215 15.88 21.22 6.10
N ALA A 216 14.78 21.95 5.89
CA ALA A 216 14.79 23.42 5.77
C ALA A 216 14.94 24.16 7.12
N GLY A 217 14.88 23.45 8.26
CA GLY A 217 14.98 24.07 9.58
C GLY A 217 13.69 24.71 10.10
N GLU A 218 12.54 24.46 9.44
CA GLU A 218 11.24 24.89 9.96
C GLU A 218 10.85 24.14 11.23
N CYS A 219 11.29 22.87 11.32
CA CYS A 219 11.14 21.98 12.46
C CYS A 219 12.42 21.17 12.65
N ASP A 220 12.57 20.53 13.79
CA ASP A 220 13.69 19.62 14.07
C ASP A 220 13.29 18.15 14.00
N ILE A 221 11.99 17.87 14.14
CA ILE A 221 11.40 16.54 14.25
C ILE A 221 10.16 16.45 13.34
N ALA A 222 9.96 15.28 12.73
CA ALA A 222 8.74 14.96 12.00
C ALA A 222 8.28 13.52 12.20
N LEU A 223 6.98 13.27 12.01
CA LEU A 223 6.41 11.94 11.85
C LEU A 223 6.16 11.68 10.36
N SER A 224 6.77 10.63 9.83
CA SER A 224 6.64 10.26 8.42
C SER A 224 6.79 8.76 8.24
N ASN A 225 6.06 8.19 7.28
CA ASN A 225 6.28 6.80 6.89
C ASN A 225 7.67 6.63 6.26
N SER A 226 8.33 5.53 6.57
CA SER A 226 9.72 5.25 6.19
C SER A 226 9.99 5.33 4.69
N TYR A 227 9.09 4.80 3.86
CA TYR A 227 9.28 4.75 2.41
C TYR A 227 9.35 6.12 1.73
N TYR A 228 8.78 7.17 2.34
CA TYR A 228 8.92 8.54 1.79
C TYR A 228 10.34 9.07 1.87
N LEU A 229 11.09 8.71 2.94
CA LEU A 229 12.51 9.03 3.00
C LEU A 229 13.27 8.26 1.91
N GLY A 230 12.92 6.98 1.67
CA GLY A 230 13.51 6.20 0.57
C GLY A 230 13.27 6.81 -0.80
N GLN A 231 12.06 7.31 -1.04
CA GLN A 231 11.73 8.00 -2.29
C GLN A 231 12.52 9.30 -2.46
N LEU A 232 12.67 10.10 -1.41
CA LEU A 232 13.47 11.33 -1.46
C LEU A 232 14.96 11.03 -1.66
N THR A 233 15.48 9.99 -0.99
CA THR A 233 16.88 9.57 -1.12
C THR A 233 17.24 9.17 -2.56
N ASN A 234 16.29 8.57 -3.28
CA ASN A 234 16.50 8.05 -4.63
C ASN A 234 15.76 8.89 -5.71
N SER A 235 15.38 10.12 -5.37
CA SER A 235 14.73 11.04 -6.31
C SER A 235 15.71 11.52 -7.38
N ASP A 236 15.23 11.79 -8.59
CA ASP A 236 16.00 12.46 -9.64
C ASP A 236 16.29 13.92 -9.30
N GLU A 237 15.46 14.53 -8.45
CA GLU A 237 15.59 15.92 -8.00
C GLU A 237 16.69 16.07 -6.94
N GLU A 238 17.68 16.93 -7.20
CA GLU A 238 18.79 17.17 -6.25
C GLU A 238 18.30 17.73 -4.91
N SER A 239 17.31 18.60 -4.92
CA SER A 239 16.71 19.18 -3.72
C SER A 239 16.08 18.12 -2.81
N ASP A 240 15.47 17.09 -3.38
CA ASP A 240 14.88 15.97 -2.65
C ASP A 240 15.97 15.13 -1.96
N ARG A 241 17.04 14.81 -2.72
CA ARG A 241 18.17 14.07 -2.16
C ARG A 241 18.90 14.85 -1.06
N ALA A 242 19.05 16.15 -1.23
CA ALA A 242 19.64 17.02 -0.20
C ALA A 242 18.77 17.06 1.07
N ALA A 243 17.44 17.14 0.92
CA ALA A 243 16.52 17.09 2.07
C ALA A 243 16.61 15.73 2.79
N ALA A 244 16.65 14.62 2.06
CA ALA A 244 16.80 13.29 2.65
C ALA A 244 18.16 13.14 3.38
N ALA A 245 19.24 13.70 2.84
CA ALA A 245 20.58 13.65 3.44
C ALA A 245 20.67 14.39 4.79
N ALA A 246 19.86 15.43 5.00
CA ALA A 246 19.81 16.20 6.23
C ALA A 246 19.03 15.53 7.38
N VAL A 247 18.29 14.46 7.09
CA VAL A 247 17.39 13.80 8.03
C VAL A 247 17.85 12.38 8.33
N THR A 248 17.60 11.91 9.56
CA THR A 248 17.80 10.50 9.94
C THR A 248 16.59 9.93 10.63
N VAL A 249 16.52 8.60 10.68
CA VAL A 249 15.42 7.82 11.27
C VAL A 249 15.74 7.48 12.72
N ILE A 250 14.76 7.67 13.59
CA ILE A 250 14.72 7.09 14.94
C ILE A 250 13.61 6.05 14.97
N TRP A 251 13.95 4.85 15.44
CA TRP A 251 13.00 3.79 15.70
C TRP A 251 12.53 3.91 17.15
N PRO A 252 11.30 4.44 17.41
CA PRO A 252 10.83 4.59 18.79
C PRO A 252 10.39 3.25 19.38
N ASP A 253 10.20 3.22 20.70
CA ASP A 253 9.62 2.13 21.48
C ASP A 253 10.33 0.76 21.34
N GLN A 254 11.63 0.76 21.05
CA GLN A 254 12.39 -0.48 20.83
C GLN A 254 12.51 -1.34 22.11
N ASP A 255 12.47 -0.72 23.28
CA ASP A 255 12.40 -1.40 24.60
C ASP A 255 10.92 -1.67 25.02
N GLY A 256 9.95 -1.15 24.27
CA GLY A 256 8.52 -1.26 24.52
C GLY A 256 7.79 -2.09 23.46
N PHE A 257 6.71 -1.53 22.89
CA PHE A 257 5.86 -2.21 21.90
C PHE A 257 6.53 -2.34 20.52
N GLY A 258 7.50 -1.51 20.21
CA GLY A 258 8.11 -1.40 18.89
C GLY A 258 7.55 -0.21 18.09
N VAL A 259 8.16 0.06 16.95
CA VAL A 259 7.69 1.14 16.06
C VAL A 259 6.34 0.78 15.44
N HIS A 260 5.42 1.73 15.41
CA HIS A 260 4.15 1.56 14.71
C HIS A 260 4.38 1.16 13.26
N VAL A 261 3.78 0.05 12.87
CA VAL A 261 3.76 -0.46 11.50
C VAL A 261 2.34 -0.48 10.97
N ASN A 262 2.20 -0.38 9.66
CA ASN A 262 0.94 -0.52 8.98
C ASN A 262 1.17 -1.21 7.62
N VAL A 263 0.10 -1.57 6.91
CA VAL A 263 0.21 -2.36 5.69
C VAL A 263 -0.51 -1.69 4.52
N SER A 264 -0.01 -1.92 3.31
CA SER A 264 -0.87 -1.91 2.14
C SER A 264 -1.50 -3.29 2.04
N GLY A 265 -2.79 -3.34 1.77
CA GLY A 265 -3.49 -4.62 1.67
C GLY A 265 -4.67 -4.54 0.70
N ALA A 266 -5.18 -5.71 0.35
CA ALA A 266 -6.30 -5.82 -0.57
C ALA A 266 -7.24 -6.97 -0.20
N GLY A 267 -8.50 -6.79 -0.55
CA GLY A 267 -9.57 -7.78 -0.46
C GLY A 267 -10.32 -7.91 -1.77
N ILE A 268 -10.99 -9.02 -1.96
CA ILE A 268 -11.88 -9.26 -3.11
C ILE A 268 -13.26 -8.73 -2.74
N THR A 269 -13.85 -7.93 -3.63
CA THR A 269 -15.17 -7.35 -3.40
C THR A 269 -16.28 -8.42 -3.50
N LYS A 270 -17.39 -8.20 -2.84
CA LYS A 270 -18.57 -9.11 -2.97
C LYS A 270 -19.10 -9.15 -4.39
N SER A 271 -19.03 -8.04 -5.12
CA SER A 271 -19.48 -7.89 -6.51
C SER A 271 -18.52 -8.48 -7.54
N ALA A 272 -17.34 -8.97 -7.13
CA ALA A 272 -16.30 -9.43 -8.05
C ALA A 272 -16.80 -10.47 -9.04
N SER A 273 -16.78 -10.14 -10.33
CA SER A 273 -17.12 -11.02 -11.43
C SER A 273 -15.95 -11.90 -11.89
N ASN A 274 -14.71 -11.47 -11.59
CA ASN A 274 -13.46 -12.13 -11.99
C ASN A 274 -12.66 -12.62 -10.79
N LYS A 275 -13.32 -13.32 -9.85
CA LYS A 275 -12.75 -13.75 -8.57
C LYS A 275 -11.44 -14.53 -8.73
N GLU A 276 -11.36 -15.45 -9.71
CA GLU A 276 -10.15 -16.24 -9.94
C GLU A 276 -8.97 -15.38 -10.35
N ASN A 277 -9.17 -14.39 -11.22
CA ASN A 277 -8.14 -13.46 -11.63
C ASN A 277 -7.78 -12.49 -10.49
N ALA A 278 -8.75 -12.13 -9.64
CA ALA A 278 -8.50 -11.37 -8.43
C ALA A 278 -7.59 -12.12 -7.47
N ILE A 279 -7.80 -13.41 -7.26
CA ILE A 279 -6.92 -14.27 -6.44
C ILE A 279 -5.52 -14.30 -7.05
N LYS A 280 -5.38 -14.53 -8.37
CA LYS A 280 -4.08 -14.52 -9.05
C LYS A 280 -3.33 -13.19 -8.85
N LEU A 281 -4.04 -12.04 -8.91
CA LEU A 281 -3.41 -10.76 -8.65
C LEU A 281 -2.88 -10.67 -7.21
N LEU A 282 -3.67 -11.08 -6.21
CA LEU A 282 -3.24 -11.05 -4.82
C LEU A 282 -2.04 -11.98 -4.59
N GLU A 283 -2.08 -13.20 -5.14
CA GLU A 283 -0.98 -14.17 -5.07
C GLU A 283 0.29 -13.64 -5.73
N PHE A 284 0.17 -13.00 -6.90
CA PHE A 284 1.30 -12.32 -7.55
C PHE A 284 1.88 -11.21 -6.65
N LEU A 285 1.03 -10.37 -6.05
CA LEU A 285 1.48 -9.25 -5.22
C LEU A 285 2.24 -9.69 -3.95
N VAL A 286 2.09 -10.94 -3.52
CA VAL A 286 2.88 -11.54 -2.43
C VAL A 286 4.02 -12.45 -2.91
N SER A 287 4.19 -12.61 -4.23
CA SER A 287 5.29 -13.39 -4.82
C SER A 287 6.65 -12.73 -4.63
N ASP A 288 7.74 -13.46 -4.82
CA ASP A 288 9.11 -12.93 -4.73
C ASP A 288 9.30 -11.73 -5.67
N ALA A 289 8.85 -11.86 -6.92
CA ALA A 289 8.98 -10.82 -7.94
C ALA A 289 8.29 -9.51 -7.53
N ALA A 290 7.08 -9.59 -6.99
CA ALA A 290 6.37 -8.39 -6.53
C ALA A 290 6.97 -7.82 -5.25
N GLN A 291 7.42 -8.67 -4.33
CA GLN A 291 8.04 -8.25 -3.08
C GLN A 291 9.38 -7.55 -3.30
N GLU A 292 10.17 -7.97 -4.29
CA GLU A 292 11.38 -7.27 -4.74
C GLU A 292 11.07 -5.87 -5.31
N ILE A 293 9.94 -5.71 -6.02
CA ILE A 293 9.49 -4.40 -6.50
C ILE A 293 9.07 -3.51 -5.32
N TYR A 294 8.33 -4.04 -4.33
CA TYR A 294 7.98 -3.28 -3.12
C TYR A 294 9.24 -2.80 -2.38
N ALA A 295 10.20 -3.68 -2.16
CA ALA A 295 11.45 -3.36 -1.45
C ALA A 295 12.36 -2.42 -2.25
N GLY A 296 12.53 -2.69 -3.55
CA GLY A 296 13.53 -2.03 -4.39
C GLY A 296 13.09 -0.72 -5.02
N LYS A 297 11.79 -0.60 -5.37
CA LYS A 297 11.26 0.59 -6.08
C LYS A 297 10.32 1.44 -5.24
N VAL A 298 9.64 0.82 -4.30
CA VAL A 298 8.66 1.51 -3.45
C VAL A 298 9.25 1.85 -2.08
N TYR A 299 10.32 1.15 -1.67
CA TYR A 299 11.03 1.30 -0.39
C TYR A 299 10.15 0.92 0.82
N GLU A 300 9.16 0.06 0.60
CA GLU A 300 8.39 -0.59 1.66
C GLU A 300 9.06 -1.90 2.07
N TYR A 301 8.76 -2.37 3.28
CA TYR A 301 9.25 -3.65 3.75
C TYR A 301 8.41 -4.78 3.15
N PRO A 302 9.05 -5.87 2.73
CA PRO A 302 8.35 -7.08 2.29
C PRO A 302 7.42 -7.62 3.38
N ILE A 303 6.34 -8.27 2.97
CA ILE A 303 5.37 -8.87 3.89
C ILE A 303 5.92 -10.08 4.65
N ARG A 304 7.03 -10.63 4.21
CA ARG A 304 7.67 -11.82 4.76
C ARG A 304 9.19 -11.73 4.74
N ASP A 305 9.82 -12.54 5.56
CA ASP A 305 11.27 -12.65 5.61
C ASP A 305 11.87 -13.29 4.34
N GLY A 306 13.15 -13.08 4.13
CA GLY A 306 13.92 -13.68 3.04
C GLY A 306 13.93 -12.90 1.73
N VAL A 307 13.15 -11.85 1.59
CA VAL A 307 13.19 -10.93 0.44
C VAL A 307 14.26 -9.86 0.68
N PRO A 308 15.20 -9.65 -0.25
CA PRO A 308 16.23 -8.62 -0.10
C PRO A 308 15.63 -7.22 -0.01
N LEU A 309 16.12 -6.44 0.94
CA LEU A 309 15.80 -5.02 1.03
C LEU A 309 16.65 -4.21 0.03
N SER A 310 16.19 -3.02 -0.34
CA SER A 310 17.06 -2.09 -1.06
C SER A 310 18.19 -1.58 -0.14
N PRO A 311 19.36 -1.22 -0.69
CA PRO A 311 20.44 -0.63 0.11
C PRO A 311 19.99 0.59 0.92
N THR A 312 19.05 1.37 0.40
CA THR A 312 18.45 2.51 1.09
C THR A 312 17.71 2.10 2.36
N VAL A 313 16.88 1.06 2.28
CA VAL A 313 16.11 0.56 3.43
C VAL A 313 17.02 -0.16 4.43
N GLU A 314 18.00 -0.93 3.95
CA GLU A 314 19.00 -1.59 4.81
C GLU A 314 19.83 -0.59 5.64
N ALA A 315 20.16 0.58 5.06
CA ALA A 315 20.93 1.61 5.73
C ALA A 315 20.20 2.22 6.95
N TRP A 316 18.89 2.07 7.09
CA TRP A 316 18.15 2.53 8.27
C TRP A 316 18.28 1.58 9.47
N GLY A 317 18.90 0.40 9.27
CA GLY A 317 19.09 -0.61 10.30
C GLY A 317 17.83 -1.43 10.60
N LYS A 318 17.98 -2.34 11.53
CA LYS A 318 16.88 -3.20 12.01
C LYS A 318 16.06 -2.48 13.06
N TYR A 319 14.78 -2.83 13.13
CA TYR A 319 13.87 -2.33 14.16
C TYR A 319 12.96 -3.46 14.66
N LYS A 320 12.46 -3.28 15.86
CA LYS A 320 11.36 -4.06 16.41
C LYS A 320 10.06 -3.41 15.95
N ALA A 321 9.26 -4.14 15.17
CA ALA A 321 7.92 -3.73 14.80
C ALA A 321 6.97 -3.85 15.99
N ASP A 322 5.94 -3.01 16.01
CA ASP A 322 4.81 -3.18 16.92
C ASP A 322 4.17 -4.56 16.72
N THR A 323 3.90 -5.24 17.82
CA THR A 323 3.32 -6.59 17.84
C THR A 323 1.80 -6.60 17.83
N LEU A 324 1.15 -5.44 17.75
CA LEU A 324 -0.29 -5.32 17.63
C LEU A 324 -0.77 -6.06 16.37
N GLU A 325 -1.80 -6.90 16.52
CA GLU A 325 -2.45 -7.52 15.37
C GLU A 325 -2.97 -6.44 14.43
N ILE A 326 -2.47 -6.43 13.20
CA ILE A 326 -2.74 -5.36 12.25
C ILE A 326 -4.24 -5.19 11.93
N ALA A 327 -5.01 -6.27 12.05
CA ALA A 327 -6.46 -6.27 11.84
C ALA A 327 -7.24 -5.50 12.92
N LYS A 328 -6.60 -5.16 14.05
CA LYS A 328 -7.19 -4.31 15.09
C LYS A 328 -7.15 -2.83 14.75
N LEU A 329 -6.25 -2.42 13.85
CA LEU A 329 -6.22 -1.03 13.40
C LEU A 329 -7.53 -0.67 12.71
N GLY A 330 -8.13 0.43 13.13
CA GLY A 330 -9.45 0.89 12.70
C GLY A 330 -10.53 0.73 13.76
N THR A 331 -10.35 -0.19 14.73
CA THR A 331 -11.33 -0.46 15.80
C THR A 331 -11.66 0.80 16.61
N HIS A 332 -10.66 1.63 16.87
CA HIS A 332 -10.80 2.89 17.63
C HIS A 332 -10.78 4.14 16.73
N ASN A 333 -10.94 4.00 15.41
CA ASN A 333 -10.81 5.14 14.49
C ASN A 333 -11.71 6.33 14.87
N ALA A 334 -12.96 6.09 15.25
CA ALA A 334 -13.86 7.16 15.69
C ALA A 334 -13.36 7.87 16.95
N GLU A 335 -12.77 7.15 17.91
CA GLU A 335 -12.21 7.75 19.13
C GLU A 335 -10.89 8.45 18.84
N ALA A 336 -10.05 7.90 17.98
CA ALA A 336 -8.82 8.54 17.50
C ALA A 336 -9.10 9.92 16.88
N MET A 337 -10.16 10.02 16.07
CA MET A 337 -10.61 11.29 15.50
C MET A 337 -11.09 12.28 16.57
N ARG A 338 -11.86 11.80 17.57
CA ARG A 338 -12.31 12.65 18.70
C ARG A 338 -11.14 13.15 19.54
N ILE A 339 -10.14 12.29 19.80
CA ILE A 339 -8.91 12.68 20.51
C ILE A 339 -8.19 13.78 19.74
N ALA A 340 -7.99 13.60 18.44
CA ALA A 340 -7.33 14.59 17.59
C ALA A 340 -8.05 15.95 17.64
N ASP A 341 -9.38 15.94 17.55
CA ASP A 341 -10.20 17.16 17.64
C ASP A 341 -10.08 17.85 19.00
N ARG A 342 -10.21 17.09 20.11
CA ARG A 342 -10.06 17.64 21.48
C ARG A 342 -8.64 18.13 21.77
N ALA A 343 -7.63 17.55 21.14
CA ALA A 343 -6.25 18.00 21.23
C ALA A 343 -5.96 19.24 20.36
N GLY A 344 -6.85 19.60 19.44
CA GLY A 344 -6.65 20.67 18.48
C GLY A 344 -5.74 20.30 17.31
N TRP A 345 -5.55 19.02 17.06
CA TRP A 345 -4.81 18.53 15.89
C TRP A 345 -5.68 18.60 14.64
N ARG A 346 -5.43 19.57 13.79
CA ARG A 346 -6.22 19.87 12.58
C ARG A 346 -5.55 19.37 11.31
#